data_8c986f43231242a204d2c2506dae6c1d
#
_entry.id   8c986f43231242a204d2c2506dae6c1d
#
_cell.length_a   1.000
_cell.length_b   1.000
_cell.length_c   1.000
_cell.angle_alpha   90.00
_cell.angle_beta   90.00
_cell.angle_gamma   90.00
#
_symmetry.space_group_name_H-M   'P 1'
#
loop_
_entity.id
_entity.type
_entity.pdbx_description
1 polymer ?
#
loop_
_entity_poly.entity_id
_entity_poly.type
_entity_poly.pdbx_seq_one_letter_code
_entity_poly.pdbx_strand_id
1 'polypeptide(L)'
;STQGVSSAASDVYKRQKGIVRIGFPTSVQSMLFTGISMIIARLVAGYGDAAVAVQKVGSQIESISWMTADGFAAAVNSFTSQNHGAGKKRRIYQGYVSALKVVFVWGIFCTLLLICCPAPVFRIFITEKDVIPLGVDYLRILGVSQLFMSLEITTAGAFSGYGKTVPPSVISIVFTALRIPLALILVHTTLALNGIWWSITISSILKGVLLFVWFYIFMRGEKLIYNRK
;
A
#
# COMPACT_ATOMS: atom_id res chain seq x y z
N SER A 1 4.56 -45.45 20.71
CA SER A 1 5.40 -44.39 21.29
C SER A 1 4.65 -43.07 21.33
N THR A 2 4.02 -42.80 22.44
CA THR A 2 3.22 -41.60 22.74
C THR A 2 4.07 -40.29 22.81
N GLN A 3 5.37 -40.39 23.06
CA GLN A 3 6.28 -39.23 23.11
C GLN A 3 6.48 -38.54 21.74
N GLY A 4 6.50 -39.28 20.65
CA GLY A 4 6.65 -38.70 19.30
C GLY A 4 5.44 -37.87 18.85
N VAL A 5 4.21 -38.29 19.24
CA VAL A 5 2.97 -37.57 18.92
C VAL A 5 2.84 -36.28 19.71
N SER A 6 3.28 -36.28 20.98
CA SER A 6 3.28 -35.07 21.84
C SER A 6 4.25 -34.02 21.36
N SER A 7 5.45 -34.40 20.88
CA SER A 7 6.43 -33.44 20.34
C SER A 7 5.96 -32.85 19.00
N ALA A 8 5.39 -33.65 18.12
CA ALA A 8 4.83 -33.19 16.84
C ALA A 8 3.64 -32.22 17.06
N ALA A 9 2.75 -32.51 18.00
CA ALA A 9 1.64 -31.64 18.36
C ALA A 9 2.13 -30.28 18.94
N SER A 10 3.17 -30.30 19.79
CA SER A 10 3.80 -29.08 20.32
C SER A 10 4.45 -28.24 19.22
N ASP A 11 5.09 -28.87 18.24
CA ASP A 11 5.71 -28.18 17.11
C ASP A 11 4.67 -27.57 16.15
N VAL A 12 3.57 -28.28 15.91
CA VAL A 12 2.43 -27.76 15.13
C VAL A 12 1.82 -26.55 15.82
N TYR A 13 1.59 -26.63 17.14
CA TYR A 13 1.04 -25.51 17.92
C TYR A 13 1.95 -24.28 17.90
N LYS A 14 3.27 -24.44 18.06
CA LYS A 14 4.25 -23.34 17.96
C LYS A 14 4.23 -22.70 16.59
N ARG A 15 4.16 -23.48 15.52
CA ARG A 15 4.07 -22.98 14.14
C ARG A 15 2.77 -22.23 13.89
N GLN A 16 1.63 -22.75 14.36
CA GLN A 16 0.33 -22.08 14.27
C GLN A 16 0.34 -20.71 14.98
N LYS A 17 0.90 -20.63 16.20
CA LYS A 17 1.04 -19.36 16.93
C LYS A 17 1.89 -18.35 16.16
N GLY A 18 2.95 -18.80 15.50
CA GLY A 18 3.78 -17.95 14.62
C GLY A 18 2.99 -17.42 13.43
N ILE A 19 2.23 -18.28 12.75
CA ILE A 19 1.40 -17.91 11.59
C ILE A 19 0.33 -16.90 12.01
N VAL A 20 -0.38 -17.13 13.12
CA VAL A 20 -1.39 -16.20 13.63
C VAL A 20 -0.78 -14.86 14.00
N ARG A 21 0.38 -14.84 14.66
CA ARG A 21 1.07 -13.59 15.06
C ARG A 21 1.44 -12.73 13.85
N ILE A 22 1.80 -13.33 12.73
CA ILE A 22 2.18 -12.60 11.50
C ILE A 22 0.93 -12.25 10.69
N GLY A 23 -0.02 -13.16 10.58
CA GLY A 23 -1.21 -13.00 9.75
C GLY A 23 -2.29 -12.11 10.36
N PHE A 24 -2.45 -12.12 11.69
CA PHE A 24 -3.50 -11.36 12.37
C PHE A 24 -3.45 -9.84 12.09
N PRO A 25 -2.28 -9.15 12.21
CA PRO A 25 -2.21 -7.72 11.92
C PRO A 25 -2.59 -7.39 10.47
N THR A 26 -2.16 -8.21 9.51
CA THR A 26 -2.46 -8.00 8.09
C THR A 26 -3.93 -8.28 7.76
N SER A 27 -4.55 -9.28 8.40
CA SER A 27 -5.97 -9.57 8.24
C SER A 27 -6.84 -8.45 8.79
N VAL A 28 -6.54 -7.94 9.98
CA VAL A 28 -7.22 -6.78 10.57
C VAL A 28 -7.07 -5.54 9.69
N GLN A 29 -5.87 -5.29 9.17
CA GLN A 29 -5.61 -4.21 8.22
C GLN A 29 -6.49 -4.32 6.97
N SER A 30 -6.58 -5.50 6.34
CA SER A 30 -7.39 -5.72 5.14
C SER A 30 -8.89 -5.53 5.41
N MET A 31 -9.38 -6.01 6.56
CA MET A 31 -10.77 -5.85 6.97
C MET A 31 -11.12 -4.37 7.18
N LEU A 32 -10.29 -3.63 7.89
CA LEU A 32 -10.47 -2.20 8.13
C LEU A 32 -10.36 -1.39 6.84
N PHE A 33 -9.41 -1.73 5.96
CA PHE A 33 -9.29 -1.11 4.64
C PHE A 33 -10.57 -1.26 3.83
N THR A 34 -11.15 -2.46 3.78
CA THR A 34 -12.41 -2.74 3.08
C THR A 34 -13.58 -1.94 3.69
N GLY A 35 -13.72 -1.94 5.02
CA GLY A 35 -14.76 -1.17 5.70
C GLY A 35 -14.65 0.33 5.44
N ILE A 36 -13.45 0.90 5.53
CA ILE A 36 -13.19 2.31 5.26
C ILE A 36 -13.48 2.65 3.78
N SER A 37 -13.07 1.76 2.87
CA SER A 37 -13.34 1.93 1.43
C SER A 37 -14.84 1.94 1.12
N MET A 38 -15.65 1.14 1.84
CA MET A 38 -17.11 1.17 1.74
C MET A 38 -17.71 2.51 2.21
N ILE A 39 -17.19 3.08 3.30
CA ILE A 39 -17.62 4.39 3.79
C ILE A 39 -17.28 5.47 2.75
N ILE A 40 -16.07 5.47 2.21
CA ILE A 40 -15.66 6.41 1.16
C ILE A 40 -16.53 6.25 -0.10
N ALA A 41 -16.80 5.02 -0.53
CA ALA A 41 -17.69 4.76 -1.66
C ALA A 41 -19.10 5.29 -1.42
N ARG A 42 -19.63 5.19 -0.20
CA ARG A 42 -20.93 5.77 0.18
C ARG A 42 -20.93 7.30 0.11
N LEU A 43 -19.85 7.96 0.53
CA LEU A 43 -19.71 9.41 0.41
C LEU A 43 -19.70 9.84 -1.06
N VAL A 44 -19.00 9.11 -1.94
CA VAL A 44 -18.98 9.38 -3.38
C VAL A 44 -20.34 9.15 -4.02
N ALA A 45 -21.09 8.13 -3.58
CA ALA A 45 -22.44 7.85 -4.08
C ALA A 45 -23.41 9.01 -3.84
N GLY A 46 -23.19 9.84 -2.82
CA GLY A 46 -23.95 11.08 -2.59
C GLY A 46 -23.83 12.12 -3.71
N TYR A 47 -22.83 11.99 -4.60
CA TYR A 47 -22.62 12.88 -5.76
C TYR A 47 -23.17 12.31 -7.09
N GLY A 48 -23.87 11.18 -7.04
CA GLY A 48 -24.55 10.58 -8.18
C GLY A 48 -23.78 9.46 -8.87
N ASP A 49 -24.44 8.82 -9.83
CA ASP A 49 -23.95 7.60 -10.49
C ASP A 49 -22.68 7.84 -11.30
N ALA A 50 -22.52 9.01 -11.90
CA ALA A 50 -21.33 9.39 -12.66
C ALA A 50 -20.08 9.38 -11.76
N ALA A 51 -20.19 9.89 -10.53
CA ALA A 51 -19.08 9.90 -9.58
C ALA A 51 -18.69 8.47 -9.15
N VAL A 52 -19.67 7.60 -8.93
CA VAL A 52 -19.45 6.18 -8.61
C VAL A 52 -18.77 5.46 -9.79
N ALA A 53 -19.26 5.68 -11.01
CA ALA A 53 -18.69 5.09 -12.21
C ALA A 53 -17.22 5.52 -12.41
N VAL A 54 -16.94 6.82 -12.25
CA VAL A 54 -15.57 7.37 -12.32
C VAL A 54 -14.66 6.75 -11.28
N GLN A 55 -15.08 6.67 -10.03
CA GLN A 55 -14.27 6.07 -8.98
C GLN A 55 -14.00 4.58 -9.25
N LYS A 56 -15.00 3.85 -9.73
CA LYS A 56 -14.86 2.41 -10.02
C LYS A 56 -13.90 2.17 -11.18
N VAL A 57 -14.04 2.89 -12.28
CA VAL A 57 -13.16 2.77 -13.45
C VAL A 57 -11.77 3.30 -13.14
N GLY A 58 -11.68 4.46 -12.47
CA GLY A 58 -10.40 5.02 -12.07
C GLY A 58 -9.60 4.09 -11.16
N SER A 59 -10.25 3.42 -10.20
CA SER A 59 -9.58 2.44 -9.35
C SER A 59 -9.11 1.20 -10.11
N GLN A 60 -9.79 0.79 -11.19
CA GLN A 60 -9.31 -0.28 -12.09
C GLN A 60 -8.05 0.16 -12.86
N ILE A 61 -8.00 1.40 -13.32
CA ILE A 61 -6.81 1.96 -13.98
C ILE A 61 -5.63 1.98 -13.00
N GLU A 62 -5.84 2.46 -11.80
CA GLU A 62 -4.82 2.47 -10.75
C GLU A 62 -4.35 1.07 -10.35
N SER A 63 -5.23 0.05 -10.47
CA SER A 63 -4.90 -1.32 -10.07
C SER A 63 -3.68 -1.87 -10.80
N ILE A 64 -3.42 -1.45 -12.03
CA ILE A 64 -2.23 -1.82 -12.79
C ILE A 64 -0.95 -1.39 -12.06
N SER A 65 -0.97 -0.19 -11.48
CA SER A 65 0.18 0.34 -10.72
C SER A 65 0.41 -0.43 -9.43
N TRP A 66 -0.62 -0.60 -8.59
CA TRP A 66 -0.42 -1.21 -7.29
C TRP A 66 -0.30 -2.75 -7.35
N MET A 67 -0.92 -3.44 -8.32
CA MET A 67 -0.69 -4.88 -8.53
C MET A 67 0.76 -5.16 -8.96
N THR A 68 1.34 -4.29 -9.79
CA THR A 68 2.76 -4.36 -10.13
C THR A 68 3.63 -4.16 -8.89
N ALA A 69 3.32 -3.17 -8.06
CA ALA A 69 4.02 -2.94 -6.79
C ALA A 69 3.89 -4.12 -5.82
N ASP A 70 2.74 -4.81 -5.77
CA ASP A 70 2.53 -6.04 -4.99
C ASP A 70 3.43 -7.18 -5.47
N GLY A 71 3.62 -7.32 -6.78
CA GLY A 71 4.58 -8.26 -7.34
C GLY A 71 6.01 -8.01 -6.84
N PHE A 72 6.45 -6.74 -6.83
CA PHE A 72 7.74 -6.36 -6.25
C PHE A 72 7.79 -6.58 -4.74
N ALA A 73 6.72 -6.30 -4.02
CA ALA A 73 6.63 -6.54 -2.58
C ALA A 73 6.78 -8.03 -2.24
N ALA A 74 6.15 -8.92 -3.00
CA ALA A 74 6.28 -10.37 -2.85
C ALA A 74 7.71 -10.85 -3.09
N ALA A 75 8.38 -10.33 -4.14
CA ALA A 75 9.77 -10.64 -4.43
C ALA A 75 10.71 -10.14 -3.32
N VAL A 76 10.53 -8.90 -2.87
CA VAL A 76 11.32 -8.30 -1.78
C VAL A 76 11.09 -9.04 -0.47
N ASN A 77 9.86 -9.45 -0.17
CA ASN A 77 9.51 -10.26 1.02
C ASN A 77 10.29 -11.59 1.00
N SER A 78 10.19 -12.34 -0.10
CA SER A 78 10.90 -13.62 -0.28
C SER A 78 12.42 -13.44 -0.16
N PHE A 79 12.97 -12.46 -0.84
CA PHE A 79 14.41 -12.16 -0.81
C PHE A 79 14.88 -11.77 0.60
N THR A 80 14.12 -10.93 1.29
CA THR A 80 14.42 -10.47 2.64
C THR A 80 14.38 -11.63 3.63
N SER A 81 13.33 -12.46 3.60
CA SER A 81 13.18 -13.58 4.53
C SER A 81 14.28 -14.62 4.39
N GLN A 82 14.65 -14.99 3.16
CA GLN A 82 15.75 -15.91 2.90
C GLN A 82 17.11 -15.38 3.39
N ASN A 83 17.43 -14.11 3.11
CA ASN A 83 18.68 -13.52 3.54
C ASN A 83 18.69 -13.18 5.04
N HIS A 84 17.53 -12.93 5.64
CA HIS A 84 17.40 -12.75 7.09
C HIS A 84 17.69 -14.07 7.82
N GLY A 85 17.10 -15.18 7.37
CA GLY A 85 17.39 -16.52 7.91
C GLY A 85 18.86 -16.94 7.76
N ALA A 86 19.52 -16.48 6.68
CA ALA A 86 20.94 -16.70 6.44
C ALA A 86 21.87 -15.70 7.13
N GLY A 87 21.36 -14.74 7.91
CA GLY A 87 22.14 -13.69 8.59
C GLY A 87 22.79 -12.64 7.67
N LYS A 88 22.43 -12.61 6.37
CA LYS A 88 23.08 -11.79 5.34
C LYS A 88 22.46 -10.37 5.25
N LYS A 89 22.57 -9.58 6.31
CA LYS A 89 21.94 -8.24 6.42
C LYS A 89 22.35 -7.27 5.31
N ARG A 90 23.63 -7.27 4.88
CA ARG A 90 24.11 -6.41 3.79
C ARG A 90 23.39 -6.73 2.47
N ARG A 91 23.14 -8.01 2.18
CA ARG A 91 22.40 -8.40 0.97
C ARG A 91 20.94 -7.92 1.01
N ILE A 92 20.29 -7.97 2.18
CA ILE A 92 18.93 -7.45 2.34
C ILE A 92 18.89 -5.97 1.97
N TYR A 93 19.80 -5.16 2.52
CA TYR A 93 19.89 -3.74 2.21
C TYR A 93 20.10 -3.48 0.71
N GLN A 94 21.06 -4.18 0.10
CA GLN A 94 21.33 -4.04 -1.33
C GLN A 94 20.14 -4.45 -2.21
N GLY A 95 19.49 -5.56 -1.90
CA GLY A 95 18.31 -6.04 -2.61
C GLY A 95 17.13 -5.07 -2.48
N TYR A 96 16.88 -4.57 -1.28
CA TYR A 96 15.83 -3.57 -1.05
C TYR A 96 16.10 -2.28 -1.83
N VAL A 97 17.31 -1.73 -1.78
CA VAL A 97 17.67 -0.51 -2.54
C VAL A 97 17.53 -0.74 -4.04
N SER A 98 17.91 -1.92 -4.54
CA SER A 98 17.76 -2.26 -5.96
C SER A 98 16.27 -2.32 -6.36
N ALA A 99 15.44 -2.96 -5.54
CA ALA A 99 13.99 -3.00 -5.75
C ALA A 99 13.37 -1.59 -5.71
N LEU A 100 13.79 -0.76 -4.74
CA LEU A 100 13.31 0.63 -4.65
C LEU A 100 13.62 1.44 -5.92
N LYS A 101 14.79 1.29 -6.52
CA LYS A 101 15.14 1.99 -7.77
C LYS A 101 14.17 1.65 -8.90
N VAL A 102 13.85 0.36 -9.06
CA VAL A 102 12.92 -0.09 -10.10
C VAL A 102 11.49 0.41 -9.80
N VAL A 103 11.04 0.27 -8.56
CA VAL A 103 9.71 0.73 -8.13
C VAL A 103 9.59 2.25 -8.21
N PHE A 104 10.64 2.99 -7.95
CA PHE A 104 10.68 4.45 -8.09
C PHE A 104 10.50 4.88 -9.55
N VAL A 105 11.20 4.24 -10.48
CA VAL A 105 11.03 4.50 -11.92
C VAL A 105 9.61 4.15 -12.36
N TRP A 106 9.10 2.99 -11.94
CA TRP A 106 7.73 2.57 -12.22
C TRP A 106 6.68 3.54 -11.64
N GLY A 107 6.84 3.93 -10.38
CA GLY A 107 5.94 4.87 -9.72
C GLY A 107 5.93 6.25 -10.37
N ILE A 108 7.11 6.77 -10.78
CA ILE A 108 7.19 8.01 -11.56
C ILE A 108 6.48 7.86 -12.90
N PHE A 109 6.71 6.76 -13.61
CA PHE A 109 6.04 6.50 -14.88
C PHE A 109 4.52 6.52 -14.74
N CYS A 110 3.97 5.79 -13.76
CA CYS A 110 2.54 5.78 -13.48
C CYS A 110 2.01 7.16 -13.09
N THR A 111 2.73 7.87 -12.22
CA THR A 111 2.38 9.25 -11.83
C THR A 111 2.31 10.18 -13.03
N LEU A 112 3.35 10.19 -13.87
CA LEU A 112 3.39 11.03 -15.07
C LEU A 112 2.30 10.65 -16.07
N LEU A 113 2.07 9.35 -16.29
CA LEU A 113 1.02 8.87 -17.19
C LEU A 113 -0.36 9.37 -16.77
N LEU A 114 -0.71 9.24 -15.48
CA LEU A 114 -2.02 9.63 -14.96
C LEU A 114 -2.20 11.15 -14.87
N ILE A 115 -1.13 11.91 -14.65
CA ILE A 115 -1.19 13.38 -14.58
C ILE A 115 -1.19 14.02 -15.98
N CYS A 116 -0.31 13.55 -16.87
CA CYS A 116 -0.12 14.17 -18.20
C CYS A 116 -1.11 13.64 -19.24
N CYS A 117 -1.50 12.37 -19.17
CA CYS A 117 -2.37 11.71 -20.14
C CYS A 117 -3.66 11.12 -19.54
N PRO A 118 -4.37 11.81 -18.62
CA PRO A 118 -5.55 11.23 -17.97
C PRO A 118 -6.70 11.01 -18.95
N ALA A 119 -6.96 11.95 -19.85
CA ALA A 119 -8.07 11.87 -20.79
C ALA A 119 -7.94 10.70 -21.79
N PRO A 120 -6.80 10.48 -22.45
CA PRO A 120 -6.61 9.30 -23.30
C PRO A 120 -6.77 8.00 -22.52
N VAL A 121 -6.18 7.90 -21.32
CA VAL A 121 -6.25 6.70 -20.50
C VAL A 121 -7.68 6.41 -20.06
N PHE A 122 -8.43 7.41 -19.63
CA PHE A 122 -9.80 7.24 -19.18
C PHE A 122 -10.77 6.88 -20.32
N ARG A 123 -10.54 7.44 -21.53
CA ARG A 123 -11.35 7.16 -22.74
C ARG A 123 -11.26 5.72 -23.21
N ILE A 124 -10.23 4.97 -22.86
CA ILE A 124 -10.12 3.54 -23.18
C ILE A 124 -11.26 2.75 -22.50
N PHE A 125 -11.73 3.21 -21.32
CA PHE A 125 -12.69 2.50 -20.48
C PHE A 125 -14.09 3.09 -20.54
N ILE A 126 -14.23 4.42 -20.74
CA ILE A 126 -15.51 5.14 -20.78
C ILE A 126 -15.52 6.06 -22.00
N THR A 127 -16.58 5.91 -22.82
CA THR A 127 -16.79 6.70 -24.03
C THR A 127 -17.74 7.89 -23.83
N GLU A 128 -18.44 7.94 -22.72
CA GLU A 128 -19.41 8.99 -22.37
C GLU A 128 -18.69 10.33 -22.14
N LYS A 129 -18.97 11.30 -23.01
CA LYS A 129 -18.26 12.60 -23.02
C LYS A 129 -18.46 13.42 -21.75
N ASP A 130 -19.63 13.31 -21.12
CA ASP A 130 -19.98 14.09 -19.94
C ASP A 130 -19.26 13.59 -18.66
N VAL A 131 -18.83 12.34 -18.64
CA VAL A 131 -18.13 11.71 -17.50
C VAL A 131 -16.61 11.90 -17.58
N ILE A 132 -16.07 12.11 -18.79
CA ILE A 132 -14.61 12.23 -19.01
C ILE A 132 -13.96 13.33 -18.17
N PRO A 133 -14.49 14.57 -18.06
CA PRO A 133 -13.85 15.62 -17.27
C PRO A 133 -13.68 15.22 -15.81
N LEU A 134 -14.69 14.59 -15.21
CA LEU A 134 -14.65 14.09 -13.86
C LEU A 134 -13.62 12.97 -13.68
N GLY A 135 -13.50 12.09 -14.68
CA GLY A 135 -12.47 11.04 -14.71
C GLY A 135 -11.05 11.59 -14.83
N VAL A 136 -10.87 12.68 -15.57
CA VAL A 136 -9.58 13.40 -15.67
C VAL A 136 -9.16 13.96 -14.32
N ASP A 137 -10.08 14.60 -13.58
CA ASP A 137 -9.81 15.13 -12.25
C ASP A 137 -9.45 14.02 -11.29
N TYR A 138 -10.21 12.91 -11.30
CA TYR A 138 -9.91 11.72 -10.50
C TYR A 138 -8.49 11.22 -10.74
N LEU A 139 -8.14 10.93 -12.00
CA LEU A 139 -6.83 10.36 -12.33
C LEU A 139 -5.68 11.32 -12.00
N ARG A 140 -5.85 12.63 -12.17
CA ARG A 140 -4.84 13.61 -11.81
C ARG A 140 -4.62 13.65 -10.30
N ILE A 141 -5.68 13.67 -9.50
CA ILE A 141 -5.60 13.73 -8.04
C ILE A 141 -4.92 12.46 -7.50
N LEU A 142 -5.38 11.29 -7.92
CA LEU A 142 -4.84 10.02 -7.44
C LEU A 142 -3.48 9.69 -8.06
N GLY A 143 -3.21 10.19 -9.26
CA GLY A 143 -1.92 10.07 -9.94
C GLY A 143 -0.75 10.58 -9.08
N VAL A 144 -0.95 11.66 -8.32
CA VAL A 144 0.08 12.23 -7.41
C VAL A 144 0.55 11.22 -6.37
N SER A 145 -0.32 10.32 -5.92
CA SER A 145 0.01 9.35 -4.87
C SER A 145 0.63 8.03 -5.38
N GLN A 146 0.66 7.78 -6.69
CA GLN A 146 1.07 6.47 -7.23
C GLN A 146 2.49 6.07 -6.86
N LEU A 147 3.42 7.02 -6.92
CA LEU A 147 4.80 6.80 -6.48
C LEU A 147 4.87 6.39 -5.01
N PHE A 148 4.19 7.14 -4.15
CA PHE A 148 4.22 6.90 -2.70
C PHE A 148 3.53 5.60 -2.32
N MET A 149 2.45 5.24 -3.02
CA MET A 149 1.75 3.98 -2.83
C MET A 149 2.62 2.78 -3.24
N SER A 150 3.33 2.88 -4.35
CA SER A 150 4.25 1.83 -4.79
C SER A 150 5.42 1.65 -3.82
N LEU A 151 5.93 2.75 -3.25
CA LEU A 151 6.96 2.72 -2.19
C LEU A 151 6.43 2.09 -0.89
N GLU A 152 5.20 2.45 -0.48
CA GLU A 152 4.54 1.86 0.69
C GLU A 152 4.46 0.35 0.56
N ILE A 153 3.85 -0.14 -0.52
CA ILE A 153 3.60 -1.57 -0.76
C ILE A 153 4.92 -2.36 -0.76
N THR A 154 5.93 -1.88 -1.49
CA THR A 154 7.24 -2.55 -1.57
C THR A 154 7.95 -2.56 -0.23
N THR A 155 7.88 -1.47 0.53
CA THR A 155 8.48 -1.38 1.87
C THR A 155 7.76 -2.26 2.89
N ALA A 156 6.44 -2.38 2.80
CA ALA A 156 5.66 -3.32 3.62
C ALA A 156 6.09 -4.77 3.34
N GLY A 157 6.37 -5.11 2.09
CA GLY A 157 6.96 -6.41 1.71
C GLY A 157 8.30 -6.66 2.38
N ALA A 158 9.18 -5.66 2.45
CA ALA A 158 10.46 -5.77 3.14
C ALA A 158 10.29 -6.00 4.66
N PHE A 159 9.40 -5.27 5.32
CA PHE A 159 9.07 -5.50 6.73
C PHE A 159 8.52 -6.92 6.98
N SER A 160 7.63 -7.38 6.10
CA SER A 160 7.06 -8.73 6.16
C SER A 160 8.14 -9.81 6.05
N GLY A 161 9.15 -9.60 5.21
CA GLY A 161 10.31 -10.48 5.07
C GLY A 161 11.17 -10.57 6.34
N TYR A 162 11.13 -9.56 7.22
CA TYR A 162 11.71 -9.62 8.57
C TYR A 162 10.76 -10.27 9.60
N GLY A 163 9.57 -10.69 9.21
CA GLY A 163 8.52 -11.14 10.14
C GLY A 163 7.92 -10.01 10.99
N LYS A 164 8.17 -8.75 10.61
CA LYS A 164 7.69 -7.55 11.32
C LYS A 164 6.51 -6.92 10.58
N THR A 165 5.34 -7.55 10.67
CA THR A 165 4.11 -7.08 9.99
C THR A 165 3.37 -5.98 10.77
N VAL A 166 3.62 -5.83 12.06
CA VAL A 166 2.93 -4.85 12.92
C VAL A 166 3.19 -3.40 12.49
N PRO A 167 4.45 -2.93 12.23
CA PRO A 167 4.69 -1.54 11.84
C PRO A 167 3.94 -1.12 10.58
N PRO A 168 4.01 -1.85 9.44
CA PRO A 168 3.26 -1.47 8.25
C PRO A 168 1.74 -1.54 8.46
N SER A 169 1.24 -2.52 9.23
CA SER A 169 -0.18 -2.63 9.51
C SER A 169 -0.70 -1.45 10.34
N VAL A 170 0.02 -1.03 11.38
CA VAL A 170 -0.39 0.12 12.20
C VAL A 170 -0.42 1.40 11.37
N ILE A 171 0.64 1.70 10.60
CA ILE A 171 0.66 2.88 9.73
C ILE A 171 -0.51 2.82 8.73
N SER A 172 -0.70 1.68 8.08
CA SER A 172 -1.76 1.53 7.09
C SER A 172 -3.15 1.72 7.72
N ILE A 173 -3.42 1.15 8.89
CA ILE A 173 -4.70 1.30 9.60
C ILE A 173 -4.94 2.76 9.97
N VAL A 174 -3.97 3.40 10.65
CA VAL A 174 -4.13 4.78 11.14
C VAL A 174 -4.39 5.76 9.99
N PHE A 175 -3.56 5.71 8.94
CA PHE A 175 -3.69 6.65 7.83
C PHE A 175 -4.83 6.31 6.86
N THR A 176 -5.24 5.04 6.78
CA THR A 176 -6.48 4.70 6.05
C THR A 176 -7.72 5.18 6.83
N ALA A 177 -7.74 5.05 8.15
CA ALA A 177 -8.81 5.60 8.98
C ALA A 177 -8.88 7.14 8.91
N LEU A 178 -7.72 7.81 8.78
CA LEU A 178 -7.64 9.26 8.61
C LEU A 178 -8.34 9.76 7.32
N ARG A 179 -8.57 8.90 6.33
CA ARG A 179 -9.34 9.24 5.12
C ARG A 179 -10.74 9.73 5.44
N ILE A 180 -11.41 9.15 6.43
CA ILE A 180 -12.79 9.50 6.78
C ILE A 180 -12.89 10.94 7.28
N PRO A 181 -12.19 11.36 8.36
CA PRO A 181 -12.27 12.75 8.82
C PRO A 181 -11.72 13.73 7.79
N LEU A 182 -10.67 13.40 7.05
CA LEU A 182 -10.18 14.25 5.97
C LEU A 182 -11.21 14.42 4.86
N ALA A 183 -11.87 13.34 4.41
CA ALA A 183 -12.93 13.42 3.41
C ALA A 183 -14.08 14.32 3.90
N LEU A 184 -14.54 14.13 5.13
CA LEU A 184 -15.61 14.94 5.72
C LEU A 184 -15.25 16.43 5.80
N ILE A 185 -14.03 16.76 6.17
CA ILE A 185 -13.55 18.15 6.22
C ILE A 185 -13.46 18.72 4.80
N LEU A 186 -12.83 18.02 3.86
CA LEU A 186 -12.59 18.50 2.52
C LEU A 186 -13.85 18.60 1.66
N VAL A 187 -14.87 17.78 1.92
CA VAL A 187 -16.19 17.86 1.25
C VAL A 187 -16.89 19.19 1.54
N HIS A 188 -16.72 19.73 2.74
CA HIS A 188 -17.29 21.04 3.10
C HIS A 188 -16.52 22.24 2.56
N THR A 189 -15.43 22.00 1.84
CA THR A 189 -14.68 23.06 1.14
C THR A 189 -15.16 23.20 -0.31
N THR A 190 -14.56 24.13 -1.06
CA THR A 190 -14.82 24.33 -2.49
C THR A 190 -14.45 23.10 -3.35
N LEU A 191 -13.76 22.11 -2.78
CA LEU A 191 -13.35 20.89 -3.47
C LEU A 191 -14.50 19.88 -3.67
N ALA A 192 -15.52 19.89 -2.80
CA ALA A 192 -16.67 19.00 -2.87
C ALA A 192 -16.22 17.52 -3.12
N LEU A 193 -16.65 16.89 -4.23
CA LEU A 193 -16.25 15.51 -4.59
C LEU A 193 -14.74 15.31 -4.68
N ASN A 194 -14.02 16.27 -5.26
CA ASN A 194 -12.56 16.19 -5.36
C ASN A 194 -11.89 16.14 -3.98
N GLY A 195 -12.53 16.70 -2.95
CA GLY A 195 -12.06 16.62 -1.56
C GLY A 195 -11.99 15.17 -1.04
N ILE A 196 -12.93 14.31 -1.44
CA ILE A 196 -12.89 12.88 -1.08
C ILE A 196 -11.66 12.22 -1.70
N TRP A 197 -11.37 12.48 -2.97
CA TRP A 197 -10.23 11.92 -3.68
C TRP A 197 -8.90 12.46 -3.14
N TRP A 198 -8.84 13.74 -2.79
CA TRP A 198 -7.67 14.32 -2.11
C TRP A 198 -7.42 13.67 -0.75
N SER A 199 -8.45 13.28 0.01
CA SER A 199 -8.25 12.57 1.26
C SER A 199 -7.53 11.23 1.08
N ILE A 200 -7.84 10.51 0.00
CA ILE A 200 -7.18 9.25 -0.37
C ILE A 200 -5.72 9.53 -0.73
N THR A 201 -5.47 10.53 -1.57
CA THR A 201 -4.12 10.92 -2.03
C THR A 201 -3.23 11.34 -0.87
N ILE A 202 -3.69 12.24 0.00
CA ILE A 202 -2.93 12.72 1.16
C ILE A 202 -2.59 11.56 2.08
N SER A 203 -3.57 10.70 2.41
CA SER A 203 -3.32 9.56 3.28
C SER A 203 -2.30 8.58 2.69
N SER A 204 -2.34 8.35 1.37
CA SER A 204 -1.41 7.45 0.68
C SER A 204 0.01 8.02 0.64
N ILE A 205 0.17 9.32 0.43
CA ILE A 205 1.48 10.00 0.50
C ILE A 205 2.08 9.87 1.91
N LEU A 206 1.28 10.17 2.95
CA LEU A 206 1.74 10.09 4.33
C LEU A 206 2.16 8.66 4.70
N LYS A 207 1.38 7.65 4.31
CA LYS A 207 1.74 6.24 4.52
C LYS A 207 3.05 5.88 3.84
N GLY A 208 3.20 6.23 2.57
CA GLY A 208 4.39 5.92 1.79
C GLY A 208 5.65 6.54 2.39
N VAL A 209 5.60 7.83 2.72
CA VAL A 209 6.73 8.56 3.32
C VAL A 209 7.08 7.99 4.69
N LEU A 210 6.09 7.83 5.58
CA LEU A 210 6.35 7.37 6.96
C LEU A 210 6.87 5.94 7.00
N LEU A 211 6.31 5.05 6.20
CA LEU A 211 6.77 3.66 6.18
C LEU A 211 8.18 3.54 5.61
N PHE A 212 8.49 4.31 4.56
CA PHE A 212 9.83 4.38 3.99
C PHE A 212 10.85 4.91 4.99
N VAL A 213 10.56 6.02 5.67
CA VAL A 213 11.43 6.61 6.68
C VAL A 213 11.63 5.66 7.85
N TRP A 214 10.57 5.02 8.32
CA TRP A 214 10.67 4.03 9.42
C TRP A 214 11.55 2.86 9.04
N PHE A 215 11.36 2.29 7.87
CA PHE A 215 12.20 1.18 7.41
C PHE A 215 13.67 1.59 7.25
N TYR A 216 13.91 2.80 6.76
CA TYR A 216 15.28 3.34 6.65
C TYR A 216 15.97 3.47 8.02
N ILE A 217 15.26 4.00 9.03
CA ILE A 217 15.76 4.09 10.41
C ILE A 217 16.00 2.70 10.99
N PHE A 218 15.06 1.77 10.78
CA PHE A 218 15.19 0.39 11.21
C PHE A 218 16.45 -0.27 10.62
N MET A 219 16.69 -0.14 9.33
CA MET A 219 17.88 -0.68 8.66
C MET A 219 19.18 -0.04 9.14
N ARG A 220 19.18 1.25 9.46
CA ARG A 220 20.35 1.91 10.08
C ARG A 220 20.67 1.33 11.47
N GLY A 221 19.66 1.12 12.29
CA GLY A 221 19.83 0.50 13.61
C GLY A 221 20.44 -0.91 13.51
N GLU A 222 19.96 -1.71 12.60
CA GLU A 222 20.48 -3.05 12.30
C GLU A 222 21.96 -3.03 11.84
N LYS A 223 22.35 -2.03 11.05
CA LYS A 223 23.74 -1.85 10.56
C LYS A 223 24.69 -1.44 11.69
N LEU A 224 24.26 -0.58 12.61
CA LEU A 224 25.06 -0.16 13.77
C LEU A 224 25.32 -1.32 14.73
N ILE A 225 24.35 -2.20 14.94
CA ILE A 225 24.50 -3.39 15.78
C ILE A 225 25.48 -4.39 15.15
N TYR A 226 25.47 -4.52 13.84
CA TYR A 226 26.38 -5.43 13.13
C TYR A 226 27.85 -4.98 13.16
N ASN A 227 28.11 -3.67 13.07
CA ASN A 227 29.47 -3.13 13.09
C ASN A 227 30.09 -3.11 14.52
N ARG A 228 29.30 -3.40 15.55
CA ARG A 228 29.79 -3.50 16.94
C ARG A 228 30.15 -4.94 17.37
N LYS A 229 29.88 -5.92 16.55
CA LYS A 229 30.30 -7.34 16.71
C LYS A 229 31.40 -7.70 15.73
#